data_be956625ffda833782dfdbf7a5b99eeb
#
_entry.id   be956625ffda833782dfdbf7a5b99eeb
#
_cell.length_a   1.000
_cell.length_b   1.000
_cell.length_c   1.000
_cell.angle_alpha   90.00
_cell.angle_beta   90.00
_cell.angle_gamma   90.00
#
_symmetry.space_group_name_H-M   'P 1'
#
loop_
_entity.id
_entity.type
_entity.pdbx_description
1 polymer ?
#
loop_
_entity_poly.entity_id
_entity_poly.type
_entity_poly.pdbx_seq_one_letter_code
_entity_poly.pdbx_strand_id
1 'polypeptide(L)'
;MSGHSKWSTIKHKKAATDSKRGKVFTRIAKEMTIAARDGGGDPATNNRLALIVAKAKAANMTKDSIERAIKRGTGELEGGELSELTYEVYAPNGIGLVIEVVTDNKRRSIADLRHVVNKFGGTMAASGAVSWQFTRKGYITISQEVDEDELFMVAAEAGADDVEFGDVAEIYVDVDNFQAVQTALADAGIKIQEASLIFAPNTPAELNASDSVQVMKFIERVEDVDDVQNVYSTLEISDEAIAAMGD
;
A
#
# COMPACT_ATOMS: atom_id res chain seq x y z
N MET A 1 -3.80 -14.62 7.64
CA MET A 1 -3.86 -13.44 6.71
C MET A 1 -3.56 -12.19 7.50
N SER A 2 -2.62 -11.39 7.04
CA SER A 2 -2.30 -10.15 7.73
C SER A 2 -3.46 -9.14 7.61
N GLY A 3 -3.54 -8.21 8.57
CA GLY A 3 -4.57 -7.16 8.54
C GLY A 3 -4.54 -6.28 7.29
N HIS A 4 -3.38 -6.18 6.63
CA HIS A 4 -3.19 -5.37 5.43
C HIS A 4 -3.89 -5.99 4.20
N SER A 5 -3.77 -7.31 4.01
CA SER A 5 -4.45 -8.02 2.92
C SER A 5 -5.97 -8.07 3.11
N LYS A 6 -6.42 -8.38 4.33
CA LYS A 6 -7.85 -8.34 4.66
C LYS A 6 -8.44 -6.96 4.36
N TRP A 7 -7.73 -5.89 4.73
CA TRP A 7 -8.14 -4.51 4.43
C TRP A 7 -8.18 -4.22 2.92
N SER A 8 -7.16 -4.64 2.17
CA SER A 8 -7.10 -4.48 0.72
C SER A 8 -8.28 -5.18 0.02
N THR A 9 -8.61 -6.41 0.43
CA THR A 9 -9.73 -7.18 -0.13
C THR A 9 -11.08 -6.50 0.11
N ILE A 10 -11.31 -5.95 1.32
CA ILE A 10 -12.53 -5.19 1.63
C ILE A 10 -12.64 -3.95 0.74
N LYS A 11 -11.52 -3.25 0.56
CA LYS A 11 -11.45 -2.03 -0.23
C LYS A 11 -11.76 -2.28 -1.70
N HIS A 12 -11.26 -3.38 -2.28
CA HIS A 12 -11.56 -3.78 -3.65
C HIS A 12 -13.06 -4.05 -3.87
N LYS A 13 -13.73 -4.68 -2.93
CA LYS A 13 -15.19 -4.93 -3.00
C LYS A 13 -16.03 -3.64 -2.95
N LYS A 14 -15.54 -2.58 -2.27
CA LYS A 14 -16.24 -1.27 -2.14
C LYS A 14 -15.90 -0.26 -3.26
N ALA A 15 -14.91 -0.51 -4.11
CA ALA A 15 -14.35 0.48 -5.05
C ALA A 15 -15.17 0.73 -6.34
N ALA A 16 -16.42 0.32 -6.41
CA ALA A 16 -17.22 0.33 -7.65
C ALA A 16 -17.80 1.69 -8.08
N THR A 17 -17.45 2.82 -7.45
CA THR A 17 -18.04 4.14 -7.76
C THR A 17 -17.07 5.03 -8.53
N ASP A 18 -17.58 5.78 -9.55
CA ASP A 18 -16.76 6.61 -10.45
C ASP A 18 -15.90 7.68 -9.75
N SER A 19 -16.36 8.25 -8.63
CA SER A 19 -15.56 9.19 -7.83
C SER A 19 -14.31 8.54 -7.20
N LYS A 20 -14.41 7.26 -6.85
CA LYS A 20 -13.27 6.48 -6.32
C LYS A 20 -12.25 6.14 -7.40
N ARG A 21 -12.69 5.96 -8.67
CA ARG A 21 -11.77 5.73 -9.80
C ARG A 21 -10.82 6.91 -10.03
N GLY A 22 -11.31 8.15 -9.96
CA GLY A 22 -10.48 9.34 -10.12
C GLY A 22 -9.35 9.40 -9.08
N LYS A 23 -9.65 9.10 -7.82
CA LYS A 23 -8.66 9.05 -6.74
C LYS A 23 -7.63 7.95 -6.96
N VAL A 24 -8.07 6.74 -7.35
CA VAL A 24 -7.17 5.62 -7.67
C VAL A 24 -6.21 6.00 -8.79
N PHE A 25 -6.70 6.62 -9.87
CA PHE A 25 -5.85 7.06 -10.97
C PHE A 25 -4.84 8.12 -10.55
N THR A 26 -5.25 9.07 -9.71
CA THR A 26 -4.34 10.10 -9.18
C THR A 26 -3.22 9.49 -8.35
N ARG A 27 -3.53 8.51 -7.49
CA ARG A 27 -2.54 7.80 -6.68
C ARG A 27 -1.54 7.03 -7.56
N ILE A 28 -2.04 6.21 -8.46
CA ILE A 28 -1.19 5.44 -9.39
C ILE A 28 -0.32 6.38 -10.22
N ALA A 29 -0.85 7.52 -10.68
CA ALA A 29 -0.07 8.50 -11.43
C ALA A 29 1.05 9.13 -10.58
N LYS A 30 0.80 9.42 -9.30
CA LYS A 30 1.82 9.93 -8.37
C LYS A 30 2.90 8.88 -8.11
N GLU A 31 2.51 7.63 -7.80
CA GLU A 31 3.45 6.50 -7.64
C GLU A 31 4.34 6.31 -8.88
N MET A 32 3.74 6.37 -10.07
CA MET A 32 4.42 6.23 -11.35
C MET A 32 5.41 7.37 -11.61
N THR A 33 5.01 8.62 -11.30
CA THR A 33 5.88 9.79 -11.43
C THR A 33 7.12 9.64 -10.55
N ILE A 34 6.96 9.17 -9.32
CA ILE A 34 8.07 8.94 -8.40
C ILE A 34 8.95 7.79 -8.87
N ALA A 35 8.36 6.65 -9.26
CA ALA A 35 9.13 5.52 -9.76
C ALA A 35 9.96 5.89 -11.01
N ALA A 36 9.39 6.69 -11.91
CA ALA A 36 10.10 7.17 -13.08
C ALA A 36 11.20 8.19 -12.74
N ARG A 37 10.99 9.05 -11.73
CA ARG A 37 12.01 9.97 -11.22
C ARG A 37 13.23 9.23 -10.65
N ASP A 38 12.98 8.21 -9.86
CA ASP A 38 14.01 7.52 -9.07
C ASP A 38 14.77 6.46 -9.90
N GLY A 39 14.09 5.77 -10.81
CA GLY A 39 14.64 4.64 -11.57
C GLY A 39 14.61 4.78 -13.10
N GLY A 40 14.21 5.96 -13.62
CA GLY A 40 14.09 6.19 -15.07
C GLY A 40 12.74 5.78 -15.65
N GLY A 41 12.44 6.30 -16.85
CA GLY A 41 11.12 6.19 -17.49
C GLY A 41 10.88 4.90 -18.30
N ASP A 42 11.83 3.98 -18.36
CA ASP A 42 11.69 2.73 -19.10
C ASP A 42 11.27 1.56 -18.17
N PRO A 43 10.05 1.03 -18.31
CA PRO A 43 9.62 -0.12 -17.52
C PRO A 43 10.47 -1.40 -17.72
N ALA A 44 11.21 -1.52 -18.84
CA ALA A 44 12.06 -2.67 -19.08
C ALA A 44 13.30 -2.71 -18.16
N THR A 45 13.73 -1.54 -17.70
CA THR A 45 14.90 -1.37 -16.82
C THR A 45 14.55 -0.91 -15.42
N ASN A 46 13.28 -0.54 -15.17
CA ASN A 46 12.76 -0.07 -13.89
C ASN A 46 11.63 -0.98 -13.41
N ASN A 47 11.96 -1.99 -12.61
CA ASN A 47 11.02 -2.99 -12.13
C ASN A 47 9.86 -2.37 -11.32
N ARG A 48 10.15 -1.36 -10.47
CA ARG A 48 9.10 -0.64 -9.73
C ARG A 48 8.11 0.01 -10.69
N LEU A 49 8.60 0.68 -11.72
CA LEU A 49 7.75 1.30 -12.74
C LEU A 49 6.94 0.26 -13.52
N ALA A 50 7.55 -0.88 -13.86
CA ALA A 50 6.86 -1.96 -14.58
C ALA A 50 5.63 -2.45 -13.81
N LEU A 51 5.75 -2.70 -12.51
CA LEU A 51 4.65 -3.12 -11.65
C LEU A 51 3.55 -2.05 -11.56
N ILE A 52 3.94 -0.77 -11.39
CA ILE A 52 2.96 0.32 -11.33
C ILE A 52 2.23 0.49 -12.68
N VAL A 53 2.92 0.32 -13.80
CA VAL A 53 2.32 0.33 -15.14
C VAL A 53 1.34 -0.83 -15.31
N ALA A 54 1.66 -2.03 -14.82
CA ALA A 54 0.74 -3.16 -14.82
C ALA A 54 -0.52 -2.86 -13.97
N LYS A 55 -0.35 -2.32 -12.76
CA LYS A 55 -1.43 -1.86 -11.87
C LYS A 55 -2.30 -0.78 -12.54
N ALA A 56 -1.68 0.17 -13.25
CA ALA A 56 -2.38 1.22 -13.99
C ALA A 56 -3.25 0.64 -15.12
N LYS A 57 -2.72 -0.33 -15.89
CA LYS A 57 -3.46 -1.03 -16.95
C LYS A 57 -4.62 -1.85 -16.37
N ALA A 58 -4.42 -2.57 -15.27
CA ALA A 58 -5.46 -3.32 -14.58
C ALA A 58 -6.58 -2.40 -14.05
N ALA A 59 -6.24 -1.18 -13.63
CA ALA A 59 -7.20 -0.14 -13.24
C ALA A 59 -7.87 0.55 -14.45
N ASN A 60 -7.56 0.18 -15.70
CA ASN A 60 -8.05 0.81 -16.93
C ASN A 60 -7.63 2.28 -17.09
N MET A 61 -6.44 2.66 -16.66
CA MET A 61 -5.86 3.96 -17.01
C MET A 61 -5.53 4.03 -18.51
N THR A 62 -5.79 5.19 -19.12
CA THR A 62 -5.46 5.40 -20.54
C THR A 62 -3.94 5.43 -20.75
N LYS A 63 -3.49 4.99 -21.93
CA LYS A 63 -2.07 5.04 -22.31
C LYS A 63 -1.49 6.45 -22.18
N ASP A 64 -2.24 7.47 -22.61
CA ASP A 64 -1.83 8.87 -22.50
C ASP A 64 -1.62 9.32 -21.04
N SER A 65 -2.45 8.85 -20.11
CA SER A 65 -2.30 9.17 -18.68
C SER A 65 -1.06 8.51 -18.09
N ILE A 66 -0.77 7.27 -18.48
CA ILE A 66 0.44 6.53 -18.10
C ILE A 66 1.67 7.25 -18.62
N GLU A 67 1.74 7.57 -19.91
CA GLU A 67 2.87 8.27 -20.53
C GLU A 67 3.11 9.66 -19.92
N ARG A 68 2.04 10.41 -19.62
CA ARG A 68 2.15 11.72 -18.96
C ARG A 68 2.75 11.60 -17.54
N ALA A 69 2.36 10.59 -16.78
CA ALA A 69 2.90 10.38 -15.44
C ALA A 69 4.40 10.04 -15.50
N ILE A 70 4.81 9.17 -16.43
CA ILE A 70 6.21 8.83 -16.66
C ILE A 70 7.01 10.06 -17.08
N LYS A 71 6.55 10.80 -18.10
CA LYS A 71 7.23 12.00 -18.60
C LYS A 71 7.36 13.11 -17.56
N ARG A 72 6.39 13.20 -16.63
CA ARG A 72 6.51 14.12 -15.50
C ARG A 72 7.61 13.68 -14.54
N GLY A 73 7.74 12.38 -14.29
CA GLY A 73 8.79 11.83 -13.45
C GLY A 73 10.19 12.01 -14.04
N THR A 74 10.35 11.82 -15.37
CA THR A 74 11.62 12.00 -16.08
C THR A 74 11.98 13.46 -16.34
N GLY A 75 11.09 14.41 -15.99
CA GLY A 75 11.31 15.84 -16.21
C GLY A 75 11.03 16.34 -17.64
N GLU A 76 10.47 15.50 -18.50
CA GLU A 76 10.09 15.87 -19.88
C GLU A 76 8.83 16.74 -19.94
N LEU A 77 8.00 16.70 -18.89
CA LEU A 77 6.83 17.55 -18.73
C LEU A 77 6.96 18.39 -17.46
N GLU A 78 6.60 19.66 -17.59
CA GLU A 78 6.47 20.55 -16.43
C GLU A 78 5.43 20.01 -15.46
N GLY A 79 5.77 20.03 -14.18
CA GLY A 79 4.89 19.65 -13.07
C GLY A 79 5.51 20.06 -11.73
N GLY A 80 4.70 20.24 -10.71
CA GLY A 80 5.20 20.48 -9.36
C GLY A 80 6.06 19.30 -8.89
N GLU A 81 7.13 19.60 -8.19
CA GLU A 81 7.97 18.58 -7.55
C GLU A 81 7.15 17.82 -6.51
N LEU A 82 7.04 16.50 -6.68
CA LEU A 82 6.37 15.65 -5.72
C LEU A 82 7.31 15.30 -4.57
N SER A 83 6.83 15.51 -3.34
CA SER A 83 7.51 15.11 -2.11
C SER A 83 6.82 13.91 -1.51
N GLU A 84 7.61 12.93 -1.09
CA GLU A 84 7.18 11.80 -0.28
C GLU A 84 7.34 12.16 1.20
N LEU A 85 6.32 11.93 2.00
CA LEU A 85 6.29 12.24 3.42
C LEU A 85 5.63 11.09 4.18
N THR A 86 6.09 10.84 5.38
CA THR A 86 5.48 9.89 6.30
C THR A 86 4.95 10.64 7.51
N TYR A 87 3.69 10.39 7.86
CA TYR A 87 3.06 10.91 9.07
C TYR A 87 2.67 9.77 9.99
N GLU A 88 2.73 10.04 11.28
CA GLU A 88 2.39 9.11 12.34
C GLU A 88 1.14 9.59 13.07
N VAL A 89 0.24 8.67 13.37
CA VAL A 89 -1.07 8.96 13.97
C VAL A 89 -1.44 7.88 14.97
N TYR A 90 -2.03 8.27 16.07
CA TYR A 90 -2.81 7.40 16.93
C TYR A 90 -4.27 7.49 16.51
N ALA A 91 -4.83 6.39 16.03
CA ALA A 91 -6.24 6.20 15.79
C ALA A 91 -7.00 5.97 17.12
N PRO A 92 -8.34 5.96 17.12
CA PRO A 92 -9.12 5.52 18.28
C PRO A 92 -8.63 4.19 18.84
N ASN A 93 -8.84 3.97 20.12
CA ASN A 93 -8.42 2.77 20.85
C ASN A 93 -6.89 2.52 20.89
N GLY A 94 -6.09 3.55 20.64
CA GLY A 94 -4.61 3.49 20.75
C GLY A 94 -3.92 2.78 19.58
N ILE A 95 -4.61 2.50 18.50
CA ILE A 95 -4.03 1.89 17.30
C ILE A 95 -3.05 2.86 16.63
N GLY A 96 -1.83 2.38 16.39
CA GLY A 96 -0.80 3.13 15.67
C GLY A 96 -1.01 3.08 14.16
N LEU A 97 -0.87 4.23 13.50
CA LEU A 97 -0.89 4.32 12.04
C LEU A 97 0.38 5.00 11.52
N VAL A 98 0.93 4.45 10.44
CA VAL A 98 1.93 5.08 9.58
C VAL A 98 1.26 5.42 8.26
N ILE A 99 1.35 6.68 7.82
CA ILE A 99 0.65 7.20 6.66
C ILE A 99 1.66 7.73 5.67
N GLU A 100 1.71 7.14 4.48
CA GLU A 100 2.52 7.62 3.37
C GLU A 100 1.73 8.63 2.54
N VAL A 101 2.33 9.77 2.29
CA VAL A 101 1.74 10.90 1.57
C VAL A 101 2.64 11.31 0.42
N VAL A 102 2.06 11.51 -0.75
CA VAL A 102 2.75 12.09 -1.92
C VAL A 102 2.05 13.38 -2.32
N THR A 103 2.78 14.48 -2.27
CA THR A 103 2.18 15.80 -2.46
C THR A 103 3.12 16.79 -3.17
N ASP A 104 2.54 17.72 -3.89
CA ASP A 104 3.16 18.95 -4.38
C ASP A 104 3.10 20.11 -3.37
N ASN A 105 2.31 19.94 -2.27
CA ASN A 105 2.12 20.98 -1.26
C ASN A 105 2.02 20.39 0.16
N LYS A 106 3.17 20.31 0.84
CA LYS A 106 3.30 19.76 2.21
C LYS A 106 2.39 20.44 3.23
N ARG A 107 2.18 21.79 3.10
CA ARG A 107 1.35 22.55 4.05
C ARG A 107 -0.13 22.23 3.91
N ARG A 108 -0.62 22.07 2.69
CA ARG A 108 -2.00 21.65 2.42
C ARG A 108 -2.22 20.23 2.98
N SER A 109 -1.37 19.27 2.59
CA SER A 109 -1.54 17.88 2.98
C SER A 109 -1.56 17.65 4.48
N ILE A 110 -0.65 18.30 5.23
CA ILE A 110 -0.66 18.15 6.69
C ILE A 110 -1.88 18.82 7.33
N ALA A 111 -2.40 19.91 6.77
CA ALA A 111 -3.60 20.58 7.26
C ALA A 111 -4.84 19.71 7.06
N ASP A 112 -4.99 19.14 5.85
CA ASP A 112 -6.10 18.28 5.50
C ASP A 112 -6.08 16.97 6.31
N LEU A 113 -4.90 16.34 6.42
CA LEU A 113 -4.73 15.14 7.24
C LEU A 113 -5.06 15.40 8.71
N ARG A 114 -4.53 16.49 9.30
CA ARG A 114 -4.80 16.87 10.68
C ARG A 114 -6.28 17.15 10.92
N HIS A 115 -6.94 17.79 9.96
CA HIS A 115 -8.38 18.05 10.06
C HIS A 115 -9.17 16.73 10.15
N VAL A 116 -8.88 15.78 9.26
CA VAL A 116 -9.54 14.47 9.23
C VAL A 116 -9.23 13.67 10.50
N VAL A 117 -7.96 13.57 10.89
CA VAL A 117 -7.51 12.85 12.07
C VAL A 117 -8.24 13.37 13.33
N ASN A 118 -8.21 14.69 13.57
CA ASN A 118 -8.85 15.26 14.75
C ASN A 118 -10.38 15.12 14.73
N LYS A 119 -11.01 15.30 13.56
CA LYS A 119 -12.46 15.19 13.40
C LYS A 119 -13.00 13.81 13.74
N PHE A 120 -12.23 12.76 13.48
CA PHE A 120 -12.65 11.38 13.69
C PHE A 120 -12.02 10.71 14.92
N GLY A 121 -11.49 11.52 15.86
CA GLY A 121 -11.06 11.05 17.18
C GLY A 121 -9.66 10.48 17.25
N GLY A 122 -8.82 10.69 16.23
CA GLY A 122 -7.39 10.37 16.28
C GLY A 122 -6.54 11.55 16.74
N THR A 123 -5.23 11.34 16.83
CA THR A 123 -4.25 12.34 17.23
C THR A 123 -3.00 12.21 16.36
N MET A 124 -2.54 13.34 15.79
CA MET A 124 -1.25 13.37 15.10
C MET A 124 -0.12 13.13 16.11
N ALA A 125 0.76 12.20 15.80
CA ALA A 125 1.90 11.87 16.63
C ALA A 125 3.18 12.60 16.17
N ALA A 126 4.15 12.71 17.06
CA ALA A 126 5.48 13.15 16.69
C ALA A 126 6.20 12.06 15.89
N SER A 127 7.17 12.45 15.06
CA SER A 127 8.00 11.48 14.33
C SER A 127 8.71 10.52 15.29
N GLY A 128 8.65 9.23 15.00
CA GLY A 128 9.21 8.16 15.84
C GLY A 128 8.29 7.67 16.95
N ALA A 129 7.12 8.28 17.17
CA ALA A 129 6.23 7.90 18.27
C ALA A 129 5.46 6.59 17.97
N VAL A 130 5.23 6.29 16.70
CA VAL A 130 4.46 5.12 16.23
C VAL A 130 5.31 4.19 15.35
N SER A 131 6.20 4.74 14.54
CA SER A 131 6.96 4.00 13.52
C SER A 131 7.83 2.87 14.10
N TRP A 132 8.24 2.95 15.37
CA TRP A 132 8.96 1.86 16.03
C TRP A 132 8.14 0.56 16.18
N GLN A 133 6.81 0.64 16.06
CA GLN A 133 5.91 -0.50 16.10
C GLN A 133 5.87 -1.25 14.75
N PHE A 134 6.57 -0.76 13.75
CA PHE A 134 6.58 -1.31 12.40
C PHE A 134 7.99 -1.64 11.94
N THR A 135 8.10 -2.63 11.06
CA THR A 135 9.31 -2.93 10.31
C THR A 135 9.04 -2.73 8.83
N ARG A 136 9.99 -2.12 8.11
CA ARG A 136 9.89 -2.01 6.64
C ARG A 136 10.15 -3.37 6.03
N LYS A 137 9.20 -3.88 5.25
CA LYS A 137 9.26 -5.20 4.60
C LYS A 137 8.90 -5.10 3.13
N GLY A 138 9.47 -5.98 2.32
CA GLY A 138 8.94 -6.30 1.02
C GLY A 138 7.67 -7.15 1.18
N TYR A 139 6.66 -6.85 0.40
CA TYR A 139 5.38 -7.54 0.37
C TYR A 139 5.04 -7.89 -1.07
N ILE A 140 4.77 -9.17 -1.32
CA ILE A 140 4.45 -9.69 -2.65
C ILE A 140 3.17 -10.51 -2.54
N THR A 141 2.24 -10.32 -3.50
CA THR A 141 1.03 -11.13 -3.58
C THR A 141 0.97 -11.93 -4.87
N ILE A 142 0.47 -13.16 -4.74
CA ILE A 142 0.25 -14.10 -5.83
C ILE A 142 -1.22 -14.50 -5.82
N SER A 143 -1.94 -14.19 -6.91
CA SER A 143 -3.40 -14.45 -7.04
C SER A 143 -3.73 -15.63 -7.95
N GLN A 144 -2.73 -16.20 -8.63
CA GLN A 144 -2.94 -17.40 -9.45
C GLN A 144 -2.93 -18.64 -8.57
N GLU A 145 -3.61 -19.70 -9.03
CA GLU A 145 -3.44 -21.02 -8.43
C GLU A 145 -2.00 -21.47 -8.68
N VAL A 146 -1.28 -21.68 -7.59
CA VAL A 146 0.08 -22.23 -7.58
C VAL A 146 0.11 -23.39 -6.59
N ASP A 147 1.04 -24.30 -6.79
CA ASP A 147 1.36 -25.30 -5.78
C ASP A 147 1.97 -24.60 -4.57
N GLU A 148 1.37 -24.78 -3.39
CA GLU A 148 1.77 -24.07 -2.16
C GLU A 148 3.19 -24.49 -1.74
N ASP A 149 3.53 -25.77 -1.89
CA ASP A 149 4.86 -26.30 -1.55
C ASP A 149 5.92 -25.72 -2.50
N GLU A 150 5.62 -25.66 -3.81
CA GLU A 150 6.51 -25.05 -4.80
C GLU A 150 6.72 -23.56 -4.52
N LEU A 151 5.64 -22.80 -4.27
CA LEU A 151 5.73 -21.37 -3.96
C LEU A 151 6.56 -21.13 -2.69
N PHE A 152 6.29 -21.92 -1.64
CA PHE A 152 7.03 -21.81 -0.39
C PHE A 152 8.52 -22.09 -0.58
N MET A 153 8.86 -23.14 -1.30
CA MET A 153 10.27 -23.51 -1.57
C MET A 153 10.99 -22.41 -2.35
N VAL A 154 10.40 -21.92 -3.45
CA VAL A 154 11.00 -20.86 -4.27
C VAL A 154 11.20 -19.57 -3.47
N ALA A 155 10.20 -19.16 -2.69
CA ALA A 155 10.27 -17.95 -1.89
C ALA A 155 11.29 -18.07 -0.75
N ALA A 156 11.29 -19.17 -0.01
CA ALA A 156 12.19 -19.41 1.11
C ALA A 156 13.67 -19.52 0.67
N GLU A 157 13.96 -20.24 -0.43
CA GLU A 157 15.32 -20.34 -0.98
C GLU A 157 15.85 -18.97 -1.46
N ALA A 158 14.97 -18.07 -1.90
CA ALA A 158 15.31 -16.72 -2.31
C ALA A 158 15.41 -15.73 -1.13
N GLY A 159 15.11 -16.15 0.10
CA GLY A 159 15.26 -15.39 1.32
C GLY A 159 13.98 -14.66 1.78
N ALA A 160 12.80 -15.21 1.48
CA ALA A 160 11.56 -14.76 2.10
C ALA A 160 11.54 -15.08 3.59
N ASP A 161 10.97 -14.16 4.40
CA ASP A 161 10.84 -14.33 5.85
C ASP A 161 9.61 -15.17 6.20
N ASP A 162 8.52 -15.00 5.45
CA ASP A 162 7.26 -15.69 5.67
C ASP A 162 6.41 -15.79 4.39
N VAL A 163 5.59 -16.83 4.31
CA VAL A 163 4.61 -17.05 3.23
C VAL A 163 3.29 -17.46 3.85
N GLU A 164 2.28 -16.60 3.72
CA GLU A 164 0.93 -16.87 4.19
C GLU A 164 0.02 -17.26 3.02
N PHE A 165 -0.75 -18.35 3.20
CA PHE A 165 -1.69 -18.84 2.19
C PHE A 165 -3.14 -18.49 2.57
N GLY A 166 -3.89 -17.98 1.59
CA GLY A 166 -5.28 -17.58 1.72
C GLY A 166 -5.94 -17.43 0.35
N ASP A 167 -6.90 -16.51 0.20
CA ASP A 167 -7.50 -16.17 -1.11
C ASP A 167 -6.43 -15.71 -2.12
N VAL A 168 -5.38 -15.11 -1.63
CA VAL A 168 -4.12 -14.83 -2.31
C VAL A 168 -2.98 -15.32 -1.43
N ALA A 169 -1.88 -15.77 -2.03
CA ALA A 169 -0.67 -16.03 -1.28
C ALA A 169 0.08 -14.70 -1.05
N GLU A 170 0.58 -14.51 0.18
CA GLU A 170 1.28 -13.31 0.64
C GLU A 170 2.69 -13.68 1.08
N ILE A 171 3.68 -12.99 0.55
CA ILE A 171 5.08 -13.23 0.84
C ILE A 171 5.64 -11.98 1.51
N TYR A 172 6.23 -12.16 2.68
CA TYR A 172 6.95 -11.13 3.43
C TYR A 172 8.45 -11.39 3.33
N VAL A 173 9.21 -10.34 3.06
CA VAL A 173 10.63 -10.48 2.82
C VAL A 173 11.38 -9.24 3.34
N ASP A 174 12.60 -9.42 3.81
CA ASP A 174 13.46 -8.29 4.16
C ASP A 174 13.72 -7.41 2.93
N VAL A 175 13.81 -6.10 3.13
CA VAL A 175 14.00 -5.12 2.04
C VAL A 175 15.20 -5.49 1.16
N ASP A 176 16.27 -6.00 1.76
CA ASP A 176 17.50 -6.36 1.06
C ASP A 176 17.32 -7.55 0.12
N ASN A 177 16.42 -8.49 0.44
CA ASN A 177 16.12 -9.68 -0.35
C ASN A 177 14.95 -9.50 -1.32
N PHE A 178 14.24 -8.37 -1.24
CA PHE A 178 12.99 -8.13 -1.97
C PHE A 178 13.13 -8.34 -3.48
N GLN A 179 14.21 -7.84 -4.08
CA GLN A 179 14.47 -8.01 -5.51
C GLN A 179 14.83 -9.46 -5.86
N ALA A 180 15.58 -10.16 -5.00
CA ALA A 180 15.98 -11.54 -5.24
C ALA A 180 14.75 -12.47 -5.27
N VAL A 181 13.82 -12.28 -4.31
CA VAL A 181 12.56 -13.06 -4.27
C VAL A 181 11.71 -12.80 -5.51
N GLN A 182 11.56 -11.53 -5.95
CA GLN A 182 10.82 -11.21 -7.17
C GLN A 182 11.43 -11.91 -8.41
N THR A 183 12.76 -11.92 -8.50
CA THR A 183 13.47 -12.56 -9.62
C THR A 183 13.26 -14.08 -9.59
N ALA A 184 13.42 -14.72 -8.43
CA ALA A 184 13.22 -16.16 -8.28
C ALA A 184 11.78 -16.61 -8.63
N LEU A 185 10.78 -15.84 -8.20
CA LEU A 185 9.38 -16.08 -8.57
C LEU A 185 9.15 -15.98 -10.09
N ALA A 186 9.74 -14.95 -10.72
CA ALA A 186 9.62 -14.75 -12.16
C ALA A 186 10.33 -15.87 -12.95
N ASP A 187 11.50 -16.31 -12.51
CA ASP A 187 12.27 -17.42 -13.13
C ASP A 187 11.54 -18.76 -13.00
N ALA A 188 10.80 -18.96 -11.90
CA ALA A 188 9.91 -20.11 -11.70
C ALA A 188 8.59 -19.98 -12.48
N GLY A 189 8.37 -18.89 -13.23
CA GLY A 189 7.12 -18.65 -13.98
C GLY A 189 5.93 -18.28 -13.11
N ILE A 190 6.15 -17.94 -11.84
CA ILE A 190 5.11 -17.52 -10.90
C ILE A 190 4.82 -16.03 -11.12
N LYS A 191 3.56 -15.74 -11.44
CA LYS A 191 3.15 -14.36 -11.77
C LYS A 191 2.83 -13.56 -10.52
N ILE A 192 3.63 -12.54 -10.27
CA ILE A 192 3.39 -11.56 -9.21
C ILE A 192 2.17 -10.70 -9.57
N GLN A 193 1.22 -10.58 -8.65
CA GLN A 193 0.08 -9.67 -8.77
C GLN A 193 0.44 -8.26 -8.31
N GLU A 194 1.04 -8.16 -7.12
CA GLU A 194 1.51 -6.90 -6.55
C GLU A 194 2.84 -7.13 -5.83
N ALA A 195 3.74 -6.15 -5.91
CA ALA A 195 4.95 -6.11 -5.11
C ALA A 195 5.22 -4.68 -4.67
N SER A 196 5.44 -4.48 -3.37
CA SER A 196 5.63 -3.16 -2.76
C SER A 196 6.42 -3.26 -1.47
N LEU A 197 6.98 -2.13 -1.03
CA LEU A 197 7.52 -2.00 0.32
C LEU A 197 6.42 -1.50 1.24
N ILE A 198 6.19 -2.19 2.34
CA ILE A 198 5.17 -1.86 3.33
C ILE A 198 5.79 -1.59 4.71
N PHE A 199 5.01 -1.00 5.61
CA PHE A 199 5.28 -1.00 7.04
C PHE A 199 4.45 -2.13 7.69
N ALA A 200 5.10 -3.26 7.97
CA ALA A 200 4.49 -4.40 8.65
C ALA A 200 4.51 -4.17 10.16
N PRO A 201 3.39 -4.34 10.88
CA PRO A 201 3.38 -4.19 12.33
C PRO A 201 4.18 -5.31 13.01
N ASN A 202 5.04 -4.95 13.96
CA ASN A 202 5.85 -5.91 14.72
C ASN A 202 4.98 -6.77 15.65
N THR A 203 3.94 -6.17 16.20
CA THR A 203 2.95 -6.83 17.05
C THR A 203 1.59 -6.27 16.71
N PRO A 204 0.76 -7.03 15.98
CA PRO A 204 -0.61 -6.65 15.72
C PRO A 204 -1.41 -6.50 17.03
N ALA A 205 -2.33 -5.56 17.05
CA ALA A 205 -3.20 -5.27 18.18
C ALA A 205 -4.63 -5.76 17.88
N GLU A 206 -5.10 -6.68 18.69
CA GLU A 206 -6.47 -7.19 18.61
C GLU A 206 -7.44 -6.26 19.36
N LEU A 207 -8.57 -5.98 18.74
CA LEU A 207 -9.70 -5.26 19.33
C LEU A 207 -10.98 -6.09 19.18
N ASN A 208 -11.99 -5.79 20.00
CA ASN A 208 -13.32 -6.35 19.76
C ASN A 208 -13.90 -5.84 18.43
N ALA A 209 -14.91 -6.51 17.88
CA ALA A 209 -15.47 -6.20 16.57
C ALA A 209 -15.95 -4.74 16.44
N SER A 210 -16.61 -4.19 17.47
CA SER A 210 -17.12 -2.80 17.45
C SER A 210 -15.99 -1.78 17.36
N ASP A 211 -14.95 -1.93 18.17
CA ASP A 211 -13.81 -1.03 18.20
C ASP A 211 -12.97 -1.18 16.91
N SER A 212 -12.84 -2.42 16.41
CA SER A 212 -12.19 -2.67 15.10
C SER A 212 -12.91 -1.95 13.97
N VAL A 213 -14.24 -2.02 13.91
CA VAL A 213 -15.05 -1.30 12.90
C VAL A 213 -14.88 0.22 13.03
N GLN A 214 -14.79 0.75 14.26
CA GLN A 214 -14.52 2.18 14.45
C GLN A 214 -13.17 2.58 13.87
N VAL A 215 -12.12 1.81 14.14
CA VAL A 215 -10.77 2.05 13.61
C VAL A 215 -10.75 1.89 12.09
N MET A 216 -11.38 0.86 11.55
CA MET A 216 -11.47 0.64 10.10
C MET A 216 -12.15 1.82 9.38
N LYS A 217 -13.24 2.34 9.93
CA LYS A 217 -13.91 3.56 9.41
C LYS A 217 -13.00 4.78 9.51
N PHE A 218 -12.21 4.90 10.58
CA PHE A 218 -11.21 5.96 10.72
C PHE A 218 -10.14 5.86 9.62
N ILE A 219 -9.57 4.67 9.41
CA ILE A 219 -8.59 4.42 8.35
C ILE A 219 -9.17 4.79 6.97
N GLU A 220 -10.41 4.39 6.67
CA GLU A 220 -11.08 4.74 5.41
C GLU A 220 -11.17 6.26 5.21
N ARG A 221 -11.45 7.04 6.28
CA ARG A 221 -11.47 8.50 6.21
C ARG A 221 -10.11 9.13 5.99
N VAL A 222 -9.08 8.57 6.59
CA VAL A 222 -7.69 9.01 6.37
C VAL A 222 -7.24 8.71 4.95
N GLU A 223 -7.54 7.52 4.46
CA GLU A 223 -7.27 7.13 3.07
C GLU A 223 -8.03 7.99 2.05
N ASP A 224 -9.16 8.56 2.40
CA ASP A 224 -9.92 9.46 1.53
C ASP A 224 -9.27 10.83 1.33
N VAL A 225 -8.22 11.17 2.08
CA VAL A 225 -7.43 12.40 1.85
C VAL A 225 -6.63 12.25 0.55
N ASP A 226 -6.72 13.24 -0.34
CA ASP A 226 -6.25 13.14 -1.74
C ASP A 226 -4.76 12.86 -1.89
N ASP A 227 -3.93 13.32 -0.95
CA ASP A 227 -2.48 13.15 -1.00
C ASP A 227 -2.00 11.87 -0.30
N VAL A 228 -2.87 11.16 0.44
CA VAL A 228 -2.55 9.90 1.11
C VAL A 228 -2.43 8.79 0.07
N GLN A 229 -1.31 8.08 0.12
CA GLN A 229 -1.03 6.92 -0.73
C GLN A 229 -1.39 5.62 -0.02
N ASN A 230 -0.77 5.39 1.13
CA ASN A 230 -0.93 4.18 1.91
C ASN A 230 -1.14 4.54 3.39
N VAL A 231 -1.92 3.70 4.07
CA VAL A 231 -2.10 3.73 5.53
C VAL A 231 -1.79 2.34 6.06
N TYR A 232 -0.81 2.25 6.93
CA TYR A 232 -0.43 1.02 7.62
C TYR A 232 -0.89 1.11 9.06
N SER A 233 -1.39 0.01 9.60
CA SER A 233 -2.02 -0.03 10.90
C SER A 233 -1.46 -1.15 11.75
N THR A 234 -1.40 -0.95 13.07
CA THR A 234 -1.16 -2.05 14.01
C THR A 234 -2.41 -2.88 14.28
N LEU A 235 -3.60 -2.49 13.79
CA LEU A 235 -4.84 -3.25 14.00
C LEU A 235 -4.77 -4.61 13.29
N GLU A 236 -5.02 -5.67 14.04
CA GLU A 236 -5.37 -6.98 13.48
C GLU A 236 -6.86 -7.03 13.17
N ILE A 237 -7.18 -7.28 11.88
CA ILE A 237 -8.57 -7.30 11.43
C ILE A 237 -9.12 -8.72 11.50
N SER A 238 -10.06 -8.95 12.41
CA SER A 238 -10.76 -10.21 12.55
C SER A 238 -11.88 -10.39 11.50
N ASP A 239 -12.23 -11.63 11.20
CA ASP A 239 -13.33 -11.94 10.28
C ASP A 239 -14.68 -11.42 10.80
N GLU A 240 -14.86 -11.37 12.14
CA GLU A 240 -16.03 -10.80 12.80
C GLU A 240 -16.12 -9.28 12.53
N ALA A 241 -15.01 -8.55 12.58
CA ALA A 241 -14.97 -7.13 12.27
C ALA A 241 -15.28 -6.87 10.79
N ILE A 242 -14.83 -7.75 9.88
CA ILE A 242 -15.15 -7.68 8.45
C ILE A 242 -16.64 -7.85 8.22
N ALA A 243 -17.24 -8.86 8.83
CA ALA A 243 -18.68 -9.11 8.73
C ALA A 243 -19.49 -7.90 9.24
N ALA A 244 -19.12 -7.36 10.40
CA ALA A 244 -19.78 -6.20 11.01
C ALA A 244 -19.62 -4.89 10.22
N MET A 245 -18.63 -4.78 9.34
CA MET A 245 -18.44 -3.61 8.48
C MET A 245 -19.26 -3.69 7.17
N GLY A 246 -19.73 -4.89 6.81
CA GLY A 246 -20.52 -5.16 5.59
C GLY A 246 -22.02 -4.88 5.75
N ASP A 247 -22.51 -4.82 7.00
CA ASP A 247 -23.88 -4.47 7.36
C ASP A 247 -24.03 -2.94 7.53
#